data_4ebbf801d44ed489cdf36c5f647b6c6a
#
_entry.id   4ebbf801d44ed489cdf36c5f647b6c6a
#
_cell.length_a   1.000
_cell.length_b   1.000
_cell.length_c   1.000
_cell.angle_alpha   90.00
_cell.angle_beta   90.00
_cell.angle_gamma   90.00
#
_symmetry.space_group_name_H-M   'P 1'
#
loop_
_entity.id
_entity.type
_entity.pdbx_description
1 polymer ?
#
loop_
_entity_poly.entity_id
_entity_poly.type
_entity_poly.pdbx_seq_one_letter_code
_entity_poly.pdbx_strand_id
1 'polypeptide(L)'
;MDDPDDPRLASGAAWRDLVAALARAEQRVLGPGVPATPRDRAEGFRHLLRFLVAGHLLCVEHADPNAPRFARMVDPAWPWGLDMPDCLYLFAPLRGDAVYRVWGSRGTANHVDFQVNWGHFALGDLSAWGTVASASDLELDFAPDGSFELWLGGSARPRNWLPLAPNAEFLLVRQYFGDWEQERPGDLAIERVGGAAPTPRPRSDEIAARIDRLVTWLDRGGALWERMSRGLVEGMAPNSLVVTRPADSAQRAGLRGQAYGIGNFQCMTEEAVIVRFDPPRCRHWSVSLANWWWESLDFGSRQTSLNFHQAGLDADGVFRGVIAHVDPGVPNWLDTAGHERGTVAIRFLLADEVPKVELERVTLRELAAALPRSTPRISPAERAACLTRRHNAVRHRYRG
;
A
#
# COMPACT_ATOMS: atom_id res chain seq x y z
N MET A 1 25.09 -27.98 18.74
CA MET A 1 24.44 -28.68 17.62
C MET A 1 24.98 -27.99 16.37
N ASP A 2 25.81 -28.69 15.60
CA ASP A 2 26.43 -28.12 14.41
C ASP A 2 25.32 -27.79 13.40
N ASP A 3 25.40 -26.57 12.83
CA ASP A 3 24.48 -26.13 11.76
C ASP A 3 24.83 -26.97 10.52
N PRO A 4 23.90 -27.79 9.99
CA PRO A 4 24.20 -28.57 8.79
C PRO A 4 24.45 -27.63 7.62
N ASP A 5 25.58 -27.84 6.95
CA ASP A 5 25.96 -27.03 5.80
C ASP A 5 24.95 -27.24 4.65
N ASP A 6 24.26 -26.18 4.25
CA ASP A 6 23.36 -26.26 3.11
C ASP A 6 24.18 -26.32 1.81
N PRO A 7 24.04 -27.35 0.97
CA PRO A 7 24.87 -27.53 -0.22
C PRO A 7 24.69 -26.41 -1.24
N ARG A 8 23.57 -25.71 -1.24
CA ARG A 8 23.33 -24.58 -2.16
C ARG A 8 24.04 -23.30 -1.69
N LEU A 9 24.15 -23.11 -0.36
CA LEU A 9 24.97 -22.03 0.19
C LEU A 9 26.45 -22.34 0.01
N ALA A 10 26.90 -23.55 0.37
CA ALA A 10 28.28 -23.97 0.24
C ALA A 10 28.82 -23.86 -1.20
N SER A 11 28.00 -24.22 -2.19
CA SER A 11 28.36 -24.09 -3.61
C SER A 11 28.11 -22.70 -4.20
N GLY A 12 27.44 -21.78 -3.48
CA GLY A 12 26.98 -20.49 -3.99
C GLY A 12 25.82 -20.58 -4.99
N ALA A 13 25.13 -21.72 -5.09
CA ALA A 13 24.02 -21.90 -6.04
C ALA A 13 22.85 -20.96 -5.70
N ALA A 14 22.47 -20.85 -4.43
CA ALA A 14 21.39 -19.95 -4.00
C ALA A 14 21.65 -18.48 -4.40
N TRP A 15 22.88 -18.02 -4.30
CA TRP A 15 23.27 -16.68 -4.74
C TRP A 15 23.17 -16.51 -6.26
N ARG A 16 23.64 -17.52 -7.03
CA ARG A 16 23.53 -17.48 -8.51
C ARG A 16 22.07 -17.46 -8.98
N ASP A 17 21.17 -18.16 -8.29
CA ASP A 17 19.75 -18.15 -8.59
C ASP A 17 19.15 -16.75 -8.36
N LEU A 18 19.53 -16.07 -7.27
CA LEU A 18 19.14 -14.69 -7.02
C LEU A 18 19.64 -13.73 -8.09
N VAL A 19 20.92 -13.85 -8.50
CA VAL A 19 21.48 -13.01 -9.58
C VAL A 19 20.74 -13.26 -10.90
N ALA A 20 20.41 -14.51 -11.20
CA ALA A 20 19.64 -14.85 -12.39
C ALA A 20 18.20 -14.26 -12.34
N ALA A 21 17.55 -14.25 -11.17
CA ALA A 21 16.24 -13.61 -11.00
C ALA A 21 16.30 -12.09 -11.21
N LEU A 22 17.35 -11.44 -10.70
CA LEU A 22 17.59 -10.01 -10.95
C LEU A 22 17.78 -9.72 -12.45
N ALA A 23 18.54 -10.54 -13.16
CA ALA A 23 18.73 -10.41 -14.60
C ALA A 23 17.38 -10.56 -15.37
N ARG A 24 16.55 -11.52 -15.00
CA ARG A 24 15.20 -11.67 -15.58
C ARG A 24 14.29 -10.49 -15.32
N ALA A 25 14.41 -9.86 -14.14
CA ALA A 25 13.59 -8.73 -13.76
C ALA A 25 13.78 -7.50 -14.69
N GLU A 26 14.93 -7.37 -15.37
CA GLU A 26 15.19 -6.31 -16.37
C GLU A 26 14.09 -6.25 -17.44
N GLN A 27 13.54 -7.40 -17.86
CA GLN A 27 12.51 -7.46 -18.90
C GLN A 27 11.20 -6.77 -18.49
N ARG A 28 10.95 -6.55 -17.19
CA ARG A 28 9.80 -5.75 -16.71
C ARG A 28 9.95 -4.26 -17.00
N VAL A 29 11.16 -3.81 -17.34
CA VAL A 29 11.44 -2.41 -17.70
C VAL A 29 11.69 -2.29 -19.21
N LEU A 30 12.35 -3.26 -19.83
CA LEU A 30 12.75 -3.21 -21.23
C LEU A 30 11.85 -4.03 -22.16
N GLY A 31 10.92 -4.82 -21.60
CA GLY A 31 10.05 -5.70 -22.36
C GLY A 31 9.04 -4.96 -23.24
N PRO A 32 8.39 -5.65 -24.18
CA PRO A 32 7.41 -5.07 -25.09
C PRO A 32 6.19 -4.55 -24.31
N GLY A 33 5.64 -3.39 -24.76
CA GLY A 33 4.44 -2.77 -24.17
C GLY A 33 4.69 -2.01 -22.87
N VAL A 34 5.89 -2.06 -22.30
CA VAL A 34 6.26 -1.23 -21.13
C VAL A 34 6.53 0.20 -21.59
N PRO A 35 6.08 1.22 -20.86
CA PRO A 35 6.40 2.61 -21.21
C PRO A 35 7.91 2.83 -21.31
N ALA A 36 8.34 3.54 -22.37
CA ALA A 36 9.74 3.57 -22.78
C ALA A 36 10.36 4.98 -22.84
N THR A 37 9.68 6.00 -22.29
CA THR A 37 10.29 7.32 -22.16
C THR A 37 11.54 7.26 -21.25
N PRO A 38 12.47 8.21 -21.35
CA PRO A 38 13.61 8.26 -20.43
C PRO A 38 13.20 8.25 -18.94
N ARG A 39 12.09 8.91 -18.61
CA ARG A 39 11.51 8.91 -17.26
C ARG A 39 11.02 7.52 -16.86
N ASP A 40 10.20 6.89 -17.70
CA ASP A 40 9.65 5.57 -17.42
C ASP A 40 10.76 4.55 -17.17
N ARG A 41 11.80 4.56 -18.01
CA ARG A 41 12.96 3.67 -17.82
C ARG A 41 13.69 3.93 -16.50
N ALA A 42 13.93 5.19 -16.17
CA ALA A 42 14.59 5.57 -14.92
C ALA A 42 13.76 5.09 -13.70
N GLU A 43 12.45 5.32 -13.72
CA GLU A 43 11.55 4.87 -12.65
C GLU A 43 11.39 3.34 -12.64
N GLY A 44 11.38 2.68 -13.79
CA GLY A 44 11.34 1.23 -13.87
C GLY A 44 12.54 0.57 -13.22
N PHE A 45 13.76 1.02 -13.51
CA PHE A 45 14.95 0.51 -12.83
C PHE A 45 14.95 0.87 -11.33
N ARG A 46 14.48 2.06 -10.97
CA ARG A 46 14.28 2.43 -9.57
C ARG A 46 13.27 1.50 -8.89
N HIS A 47 12.16 1.16 -9.58
CA HIS A 47 11.18 0.18 -9.09
C HIS A 47 11.81 -1.18 -8.81
N LEU A 48 12.64 -1.72 -9.71
CA LEU A 48 13.30 -3.01 -9.48
C LEU A 48 14.13 -3.00 -8.20
N LEU A 49 14.86 -1.91 -7.94
CA LEU A 49 15.65 -1.76 -6.70
C LEU A 49 14.76 -1.66 -5.46
N ARG A 50 13.68 -0.90 -5.51
CA ARG A 50 12.69 -0.77 -4.44
C ARG A 50 11.99 -2.08 -4.14
N PHE A 51 11.61 -2.81 -5.19
CA PHE A 51 10.96 -4.10 -5.08
C PHE A 51 11.90 -5.17 -4.51
N LEU A 52 13.20 -5.12 -4.84
CA LEU A 52 14.22 -5.94 -4.22
C LEU A 52 14.35 -5.63 -2.72
N VAL A 53 14.39 -4.34 -2.32
CA VAL A 53 14.45 -3.94 -0.91
C VAL A 53 13.23 -4.46 -0.15
N ALA A 54 12.01 -4.27 -0.68
CA ALA A 54 10.79 -4.79 -0.07
C ALA A 54 10.86 -6.32 0.11
N GLY A 55 11.26 -7.04 -0.93
CA GLY A 55 11.42 -8.50 -0.88
C GLY A 55 12.49 -8.94 0.12
N HIS A 56 13.63 -8.26 0.18
CA HIS A 56 14.66 -8.54 1.17
C HIS A 56 14.14 -8.38 2.60
N LEU A 57 13.45 -7.29 2.89
CA LEU A 57 12.86 -7.06 4.22
C LEU A 57 11.83 -8.14 4.59
N LEU A 58 10.92 -8.48 3.69
CA LEU A 58 9.79 -9.37 3.98
C LEU A 58 10.15 -10.86 3.89
N CYS A 59 11.08 -11.23 2.99
CA CYS A 59 11.42 -12.62 2.72
C CYS A 59 12.71 -13.09 3.43
N VAL A 60 13.59 -12.16 3.86
CA VAL A 60 14.89 -12.50 4.45
C VAL A 60 15.01 -12.00 5.88
N GLU A 61 14.92 -10.67 6.12
CA GLU A 61 15.21 -10.10 7.42
C GLU A 61 14.06 -10.26 8.43
N HIS A 62 12.82 -10.04 8.00
CA HIS A 62 11.63 -10.16 8.84
C HIS A 62 10.82 -11.42 8.48
N ALA A 63 11.51 -12.56 8.31
CA ALA A 63 10.91 -13.83 7.88
C ALA A 63 10.87 -14.91 8.98
N ASP A 64 11.36 -14.60 10.19
CA ASP A 64 11.39 -15.58 11.29
C ASP A 64 10.13 -15.47 12.19
N PRO A 65 9.18 -16.43 12.09
CA PRO A 65 8.00 -16.40 12.93
C PRO A 65 8.28 -16.80 14.40
N ASN A 66 9.49 -17.27 14.72
CA ASN A 66 9.89 -17.58 16.09
C ASN A 66 10.43 -16.34 16.83
N ALA A 67 10.89 -15.34 16.07
CA ALA A 67 11.35 -14.06 16.58
C ALA A 67 10.71 -12.91 15.80
N PRO A 68 9.38 -12.81 15.79
CA PRO A 68 8.67 -11.83 14.97
C PRO A 68 9.03 -10.41 15.38
N ARG A 69 9.14 -9.54 14.39
CA ARG A 69 9.28 -8.09 14.57
C ARG A 69 8.44 -7.39 13.52
N PHE A 70 7.87 -6.27 13.87
CA PHE A 70 7.22 -5.43 12.86
C PHE A 70 8.26 -4.80 11.93
N ALA A 71 8.01 -4.95 10.63
CA ALA A 71 8.67 -4.21 9.57
C ALA A 71 7.66 -3.34 8.83
N ARG A 72 8.08 -2.22 8.25
CA ARG A 72 7.26 -1.52 7.29
C ARG A 72 7.18 -2.36 6.02
N MET A 73 5.97 -2.82 5.70
CA MET A 73 5.71 -3.59 4.48
C MET A 73 5.89 -2.71 3.24
N VAL A 74 5.43 -1.48 3.34
CA VAL A 74 5.51 -0.43 2.32
C VAL A 74 6.02 0.86 2.98
N ASP A 75 6.87 1.59 2.27
CA ASP A 75 7.45 2.86 2.71
C ASP A 75 7.58 3.77 1.49
N PRO A 76 7.57 5.11 1.64
CA PRO A 76 7.85 6.02 0.52
C PRO A 76 9.18 5.76 -0.21
N ALA A 77 10.15 5.10 0.47
CA ALA A 77 11.41 4.70 -0.13
C ALA A 77 11.34 3.39 -0.93
N TRP A 78 10.39 2.50 -0.60
CA TRP A 78 10.11 1.24 -1.33
C TRP A 78 8.59 1.00 -1.47
N PRO A 79 7.87 1.85 -2.20
CA PRO A 79 6.46 1.65 -2.53
C PRO A 79 6.30 0.46 -3.48
N TRP A 80 5.18 -0.26 -3.37
CA TRP A 80 4.77 -1.34 -4.26
C TRP A 80 3.31 -1.72 -4.04
N GLY A 81 2.71 -2.45 -5.00
CA GLY A 81 1.40 -3.08 -4.82
C GLY A 81 0.23 -2.10 -4.67
N LEU A 82 0.30 -0.93 -5.31
CA LEU A 82 -0.69 0.15 -5.23
C LEU A 82 -0.90 0.62 -3.79
N ASP A 83 0.20 0.95 -3.15
CA ASP A 83 0.23 1.48 -1.79
C ASP A 83 -0.64 2.73 -1.63
N MET A 84 -1.11 2.95 -0.42
CA MET A 84 -1.98 4.08 -0.09
C MET A 84 -1.21 5.14 0.68
N PRO A 85 -1.12 6.38 0.18
CA PRO A 85 -0.43 7.49 0.85
C PRO A 85 -0.93 7.79 2.28
N ASP A 86 -2.18 7.47 2.56
CA ASP A 86 -2.82 7.69 3.87
C ASP A 86 -2.61 6.53 4.85
N CYS A 87 -1.85 5.48 4.48
CA CYS A 87 -1.74 4.28 5.29
C CYS A 87 -0.30 3.91 5.62
N LEU A 88 -0.03 3.62 6.89
CA LEU A 88 1.18 2.95 7.34
C LEU A 88 0.89 1.45 7.42
N TYR A 89 1.74 0.65 6.78
CA TYR A 89 1.60 -0.80 6.73
C TYR A 89 2.71 -1.45 7.54
N LEU A 90 2.34 -2.25 8.55
CA LEU A 90 3.28 -3.05 9.33
C LEU A 90 3.05 -4.54 9.05
N PHE A 91 4.14 -5.26 8.84
CA PHE A 91 4.18 -6.70 8.60
C PHE A 91 4.92 -7.39 9.74
N ALA A 92 4.42 -8.53 10.18
CA ALA A 92 5.16 -9.44 11.05
C ALA A 92 4.91 -10.90 10.65
N PRO A 93 5.94 -11.75 10.57
CA PRO A 93 5.78 -13.15 10.23
C PRO A 93 5.08 -13.92 11.35
N LEU A 94 4.25 -14.89 10.97
CA LEU A 94 3.53 -15.78 11.88
C LEU A 94 3.70 -17.23 11.44
N ARG A 95 3.34 -18.16 12.34
CA ARG A 95 3.10 -19.57 12.06
C ARG A 95 1.82 -20.02 12.78
N GLY A 96 1.03 -20.84 12.13
CA GLY A 96 -0.33 -21.16 12.57
C GLY A 96 -0.45 -21.99 13.85
N ASP A 97 0.63 -22.67 14.25
CA ASP A 97 0.70 -23.54 15.45
C ASP A 97 1.27 -22.83 16.69
N ALA A 98 1.56 -21.52 16.60
CA ALA A 98 2.11 -20.73 17.69
C ALA A 98 1.09 -19.76 18.30
N VAL A 99 1.44 -19.16 19.42
CA VAL A 99 0.67 -18.09 20.07
C VAL A 99 1.53 -16.83 20.07
N TYR A 100 0.90 -15.70 19.73
CA TYR A 100 1.59 -14.39 19.73
C TYR A 100 0.83 -13.40 20.60
N ARG A 101 1.58 -12.44 21.13
CA ARG A 101 1.07 -11.23 21.77
C ARG A 101 1.53 -10.02 20.99
N VAL A 102 0.59 -9.18 20.61
CA VAL A 102 0.82 -7.83 20.07
C VAL A 102 0.43 -6.86 21.15
N TRP A 103 1.25 -5.87 21.45
CA TRP A 103 0.95 -4.85 22.46
C TRP A 103 1.54 -3.49 22.08
N GLY A 104 1.10 -2.47 22.78
CA GLY A 104 1.63 -1.12 22.61
C GLY A 104 0.56 -0.06 22.74
N SER A 105 0.70 1.03 22.01
CA SER A 105 -0.22 2.15 21.94
C SER A 105 -0.87 2.24 20.57
N ARG A 106 -2.21 2.45 20.53
CA ARG A 106 -2.98 2.64 19.29
C ARG A 106 -2.54 3.88 18.51
N GLY A 107 -1.98 4.88 19.17
CA GLY A 107 -1.79 6.20 18.58
C GLY A 107 -3.14 6.90 18.31
N THR A 108 -3.11 7.88 17.40
CA THR A 108 -4.29 8.69 17.05
C THR A 108 -4.72 8.56 15.60
N ALA A 109 -4.24 7.51 14.89
CA ALA A 109 -4.65 7.23 13.52
C ALA A 109 -6.17 7.16 13.40
N ASN A 110 -6.73 7.64 12.29
CA ASN A 110 -8.16 7.65 12.03
C ASN A 110 -8.79 6.24 12.13
N HIS A 111 -8.06 5.22 11.66
CA HIS A 111 -8.49 3.82 11.73
C HIS A 111 -7.28 2.90 11.83
N VAL A 112 -7.41 1.81 12.59
CA VAL A 112 -6.39 0.76 12.71
C VAL A 112 -7.03 -0.59 12.47
N ASP A 113 -6.40 -1.44 11.66
CA ASP A 113 -6.86 -2.78 11.35
C ASP A 113 -5.72 -3.79 11.53
N PHE A 114 -6.02 -4.93 12.15
CA PHE A 114 -5.12 -6.07 12.35
C PHE A 114 -5.67 -7.25 11.54
N GLN A 115 -4.90 -7.73 10.58
CA GLN A 115 -5.33 -8.79 9.66
C GLN A 115 -4.32 -9.94 9.67
N VAL A 116 -4.74 -11.10 10.16
CA VAL A 116 -4.00 -12.36 10.03
C VAL A 116 -4.23 -12.92 8.63
N ASN A 117 -3.15 -13.25 7.94
CA ASN A 117 -3.18 -13.75 6.58
C ASN A 117 -2.51 -15.13 6.46
N TRP A 118 -3.00 -15.92 5.51
CA TRP A 118 -2.35 -17.13 5.02
C TRP A 118 -1.72 -16.87 3.65
N GLY A 119 -0.70 -17.65 3.30
CA GLY A 119 0.07 -17.46 2.07
C GLY A 119 0.93 -16.20 2.07
N HIS A 120 1.55 -15.89 0.93
CA HIS A 120 2.50 -14.77 0.85
C HIS A 120 2.43 -14.08 -0.52
N PHE A 121 2.63 -12.78 -0.53
CA PHE A 121 2.66 -11.96 -1.76
C PHE A 121 3.72 -12.42 -2.77
N ALA A 122 4.81 -13.07 -2.30
CA ALA A 122 5.85 -13.64 -3.15
C ALA A 122 5.32 -14.70 -4.12
N LEU A 123 4.21 -15.37 -3.81
CA LEU A 123 3.67 -16.44 -4.65
C LEU A 123 3.13 -15.95 -5.99
N GLY A 124 2.87 -14.64 -6.14
CA GLY A 124 2.51 -14.03 -7.41
C GLY A 124 1.16 -14.47 -7.99
N ASP A 125 0.25 -14.89 -7.12
CA ASP A 125 -1.10 -15.31 -7.45
C ASP A 125 -2.06 -14.77 -6.38
N LEU A 126 -3.08 -14.02 -6.79
CA LEU A 126 -4.08 -13.44 -5.89
C LEU A 126 -4.88 -14.51 -5.12
N SER A 127 -4.94 -15.75 -5.60
CA SER A 127 -5.56 -16.89 -4.92
C SER A 127 -4.62 -17.60 -3.96
N ALA A 128 -3.34 -17.23 -3.92
CA ALA A 128 -2.32 -17.86 -3.10
C ALA A 128 -2.08 -17.18 -1.76
N TRP A 129 -2.87 -16.19 -1.40
CA TRP A 129 -2.95 -15.60 -0.06
C TRP A 129 -4.35 -15.11 0.24
N GLY A 130 -4.67 -14.98 1.51
CA GLY A 130 -5.99 -14.52 1.93
C GLY A 130 -6.04 -14.20 3.41
N THR A 131 -7.20 -13.75 3.87
CA THR A 131 -7.44 -13.40 5.26
C THR A 131 -7.90 -14.63 6.03
N VAL A 132 -7.26 -14.90 7.17
CA VAL A 132 -7.71 -15.86 8.19
C VAL A 132 -8.73 -15.20 9.10
N ALA A 133 -8.35 -14.07 9.68
CA ALA A 133 -9.15 -13.29 10.60
C ALA A 133 -8.70 -11.82 10.59
N SER A 134 -9.59 -10.92 10.95
CA SER A 134 -9.23 -9.50 11.14
C SER A 134 -10.08 -8.87 12.26
N ALA A 135 -9.53 -7.87 12.91
CA ALA A 135 -10.25 -6.97 13.80
C ALA A 135 -9.73 -5.54 13.64
N SER A 136 -10.63 -4.60 13.70
CA SER A 136 -10.30 -3.17 13.66
C SER A 136 -10.36 -2.54 15.06
N ASP A 137 -9.92 -1.30 15.13
CA ASP A 137 -10.04 -0.48 16.34
C ASP A 137 -11.49 -0.25 16.81
N LEU A 138 -12.48 -0.59 15.99
CA LEU A 138 -13.90 -0.56 16.37
C LEU A 138 -14.34 -1.83 17.11
N GLU A 139 -13.54 -2.90 17.05
CA GLU A 139 -13.85 -4.21 17.64
C GLU A 139 -12.90 -4.56 18.79
N LEU A 140 -11.81 -3.84 18.94
CA LEU A 140 -10.81 -4.04 19.99
C LEU A 140 -11.03 -3.06 21.16
N ASP A 141 -10.69 -3.52 22.36
CA ASP A 141 -10.69 -2.71 23.58
C ASP A 141 -9.30 -2.07 23.77
N PHE A 142 -9.31 -0.78 24.08
CA PHE A 142 -8.14 0.01 24.42
C PHE A 142 -8.31 0.62 25.80
N ALA A 143 -7.22 0.71 26.58
CA ALA A 143 -7.22 1.46 27.81
C ALA A 143 -7.35 2.97 27.55
N PRO A 144 -7.70 3.80 28.57
CA PRO A 144 -7.86 5.24 28.37
C PRO A 144 -6.61 5.97 27.85
N ASP A 145 -5.42 5.42 28.10
CA ASP A 145 -4.14 5.93 27.57
C ASP A 145 -3.79 5.43 26.16
N GLY A 146 -4.69 4.64 25.55
CA GLY A 146 -4.52 4.04 24.23
C GLY A 146 -3.70 2.75 24.23
N SER A 147 -3.23 2.26 25.37
CA SER A 147 -2.52 0.99 25.47
C SER A 147 -3.46 -0.19 25.26
N PHE A 148 -2.93 -1.30 24.72
CA PHE A 148 -3.69 -2.52 24.48
C PHE A 148 -2.79 -3.75 24.38
N GLU A 149 -3.42 -4.91 24.50
CA GLU A 149 -2.86 -6.20 24.13
C GLU A 149 -3.84 -6.91 23.20
N LEU A 150 -3.31 -7.52 22.11
CA LEU A 150 -4.04 -8.39 21.20
C LEU A 150 -3.33 -9.75 21.13
N TRP A 151 -4.08 -10.80 21.32
CA TRP A 151 -3.58 -12.17 21.28
C TRP A 151 -3.94 -12.85 19.97
N LEU A 152 -2.97 -13.57 19.38
CA LEU A 152 -3.15 -14.32 18.14
C LEU A 152 -2.94 -15.81 18.44
N GLY A 153 -3.90 -16.64 18.06
CA GLY A 153 -3.85 -18.10 18.28
C GLY A 153 -4.08 -18.53 19.72
N GLY A 154 -3.77 -19.81 20.00
CA GLY A 154 -4.04 -20.43 21.31
C GLY A 154 -5.54 -20.54 21.62
N SER A 155 -5.87 -20.65 22.91
CA SER A 155 -7.26 -20.72 23.35
C SER A 155 -7.97 -19.38 23.13
N ALA A 156 -9.21 -19.44 22.67
CA ALA A 156 -10.06 -18.26 22.50
C ALA A 156 -10.17 -17.44 23.77
N ARG A 157 -10.13 -16.12 23.63
CA ARG A 157 -10.25 -15.13 24.70
C ARG A 157 -11.50 -14.27 24.48
N PRO A 158 -12.11 -13.76 25.56
CA PRO A 158 -13.34 -12.96 25.45
C PRO A 158 -13.16 -11.64 24.68
N ARG A 159 -11.94 -11.08 24.69
CA ARG A 159 -11.60 -9.77 24.11
C ARG A 159 -10.21 -9.82 23.50
N ASN A 160 -9.97 -8.93 22.54
CA ASN A 160 -8.67 -8.71 21.91
C ASN A 160 -7.97 -10.02 21.53
N TRP A 161 -8.67 -10.87 20.76
CA TRP A 161 -8.15 -12.14 20.29
C TRP A 161 -8.52 -12.39 18.83
N LEU A 162 -7.57 -12.93 18.06
CA LEU A 162 -7.78 -13.42 16.70
C LEU A 162 -7.32 -14.87 16.58
N PRO A 163 -8.09 -15.74 15.92
CA PRO A 163 -7.67 -17.10 15.65
C PRO A 163 -6.52 -17.14 14.65
N LEU A 164 -5.66 -18.15 14.76
CA LEU A 164 -4.72 -18.56 13.73
C LEU A 164 -5.20 -19.84 13.06
N ALA A 165 -5.15 -19.90 11.73
CA ALA A 165 -5.30 -21.15 10.99
C ALA A 165 -3.92 -21.83 10.84
N PRO A 166 -3.87 -23.17 10.63
CA PRO A 166 -2.60 -23.88 10.48
C PRO A 166 -1.66 -23.31 9.39
N ASN A 167 -2.24 -22.68 8.37
CA ASN A 167 -1.53 -22.04 7.26
C ASN A 167 -1.34 -20.51 7.43
N ALA A 168 -1.60 -19.95 8.62
CA ALA A 168 -1.33 -18.55 8.89
C ALA A 168 0.16 -18.23 8.71
N GLU A 169 0.49 -17.16 8.02
CA GLU A 169 1.86 -16.83 7.60
C GLU A 169 2.34 -15.44 8.04
N PHE A 170 1.42 -14.47 8.13
CA PHE A 170 1.80 -13.12 8.60
C PHE A 170 0.63 -12.33 9.18
N LEU A 171 0.97 -11.36 10.03
CA LEU A 171 0.10 -10.29 10.50
C LEU A 171 0.38 -9.04 9.66
N LEU A 172 -0.67 -8.44 9.13
CA LEU A 172 -0.65 -7.13 8.50
C LEU A 172 -1.41 -6.15 9.38
N VAL A 173 -0.76 -5.05 9.78
CA VAL A 173 -1.42 -3.95 10.47
C VAL A 173 -1.48 -2.76 9.54
N ARG A 174 -2.66 -2.14 9.42
CA ARG A 174 -2.89 -0.93 8.66
C ARG A 174 -3.32 0.19 9.59
N GLN A 175 -2.65 1.31 9.50
CA GLN A 175 -3.00 2.52 10.24
C GLN A 175 -3.32 3.62 9.22
N TYR A 176 -4.57 4.07 9.21
CA TYR A 176 -5.07 5.08 8.28
C TYR A 176 -5.03 6.47 8.91
N PHE A 177 -4.61 7.46 8.15
CA PHE A 177 -4.47 8.85 8.58
C PHE A 177 -5.33 9.77 7.72
N GLY A 178 -6.27 10.46 8.35
CA GLY A 178 -7.05 11.54 7.74
C GLY A 178 -6.31 12.87 7.88
N ASP A 179 -6.13 13.32 9.10
CA ASP A 179 -5.34 14.50 9.43
C ASP A 179 -3.85 14.15 9.56
N TRP A 180 -3.11 14.34 8.48
CA TRP A 180 -1.68 14.03 8.45
C TRP A 180 -0.83 14.88 9.40
N GLU A 181 -1.31 16.07 9.79
CA GLU A 181 -0.59 16.99 10.66
C GLU A 181 -0.75 16.62 12.14
N GLN A 182 -1.92 16.11 12.55
CA GLN A 182 -2.26 15.86 13.95
C GLN A 182 -2.21 14.38 14.33
N GLU A 183 -2.60 13.48 13.43
CA GLU A 183 -2.64 12.05 13.73
C GLU A 183 -1.24 11.44 13.79
N ARG A 184 -1.06 10.52 14.74
CA ARG A 184 0.22 9.86 15.03
C ARG A 184 0.05 8.35 14.95
N PRO A 185 1.05 7.63 14.36
CA PRO A 185 1.03 6.18 14.35
C PRO A 185 1.08 5.63 15.78
N GLY A 186 0.50 4.45 15.96
CA GLY A 186 0.66 3.65 17.16
C GLY A 186 2.08 3.08 17.24
N ASP A 187 2.53 2.88 18.46
CA ASP A 187 3.77 2.17 18.75
C ASP A 187 3.43 0.72 19.10
N LEU A 188 3.85 -0.22 18.27
CA LEU A 188 3.44 -1.62 18.34
C LEU A 188 4.63 -2.54 18.46
N ALA A 189 4.52 -3.53 19.33
CA ALA A 189 5.45 -4.63 19.46
C ALA A 189 4.73 -5.98 19.29
N ILE A 190 5.48 -7.02 18.92
CA ILE A 190 4.99 -8.39 18.79
C ILE A 190 6.01 -9.37 19.34
N GLU A 191 5.55 -10.42 20.02
CA GLU A 191 6.38 -11.54 20.46
C GLU A 191 5.67 -12.88 20.25
N ARG A 192 6.44 -13.93 20.06
CA ARG A 192 5.96 -15.31 20.19
C ARG A 192 5.95 -15.72 21.66
N VAL A 193 4.82 -16.13 22.16
CA VAL A 193 4.67 -16.58 23.55
C VAL A 193 5.39 -17.91 23.76
N GLY A 194 6.24 -17.98 24.79
CA GLY A 194 7.06 -19.16 25.07
C GLY A 194 8.21 -19.35 24.06
N GLY A 195 8.59 -18.32 23.34
CA GLY A 195 9.77 -18.31 22.49
C GLY A 195 11.07 -18.45 23.27
N ALA A 196 12.13 -18.95 22.62
CA ALA A 196 13.45 -19.06 23.22
C ALA A 196 14.09 -17.68 23.43
N ALA A 197 14.75 -17.50 24.57
CA ALA A 197 15.58 -16.33 24.83
C ALA A 197 16.99 -16.82 25.27
N PRO A 198 18.09 -16.43 24.59
CA PRO A 198 18.13 -15.60 23.39
C PRO A 198 17.57 -16.31 22.15
N THR A 199 17.09 -15.53 21.17
CA THR A 199 16.63 -16.06 19.89
C THR A 199 17.75 -16.81 19.19
N PRO A 200 17.57 -18.07 18.74
CA PRO A 200 18.56 -18.82 17.99
C PRO A 200 18.98 -18.06 16.71
N ARG A 201 20.22 -18.23 16.30
CA ARG A 201 20.66 -17.75 14.98
C ARG A 201 19.95 -18.53 13.88
N PRO A 202 19.61 -17.89 12.73
CA PRO A 202 19.10 -18.61 11.58
C PRO A 202 20.07 -19.68 11.13
N ARG A 203 19.57 -20.86 10.81
CA ARG A 203 20.36 -21.97 10.27
C ARG A 203 20.64 -21.77 8.79
N SER A 204 21.64 -22.48 8.25
CA SER A 204 22.00 -22.35 6.83
C SER A 204 20.87 -22.75 5.88
N ASP A 205 20.13 -23.82 6.20
CA ASP A 205 18.95 -24.23 5.41
C ASP A 205 17.82 -23.18 5.45
N GLU A 206 17.63 -22.51 6.58
CA GLU A 206 16.66 -21.40 6.68
C GLU A 206 17.07 -20.19 5.82
N ILE A 207 18.36 -19.85 5.81
CA ILE A 207 18.87 -18.76 4.95
C ILE A 207 18.71 -19.12 3.47
N ALA A 208 19.02 -20.36 3.06
CA ALA A 208 18.80 -20.83 1.70
C ALA A 208 17.31 -20.70 1.29
N ALA A 209 16.39 -21.14 2.15
CA ALA A 209 14.95 -21.04 1.92
C ALA A 209 14.47 -19.57 1.83
N ARG A 210 15.05 -18.65 2.62
CA ARG A 210 14.73 -17.21 2.55
C ARG A 210 15.20 -16.60 1.24
N ILE A 211 16.37 -16.99 0.73
CA ILE A 211 16.86 -16.57 -0.60
C ILE A 211 15.93 -17.10 -1.69
N ASP A 212 15.47 -18.36 -1.61
CA ASP A 212 14.51 -18.92 -2.57
C ASP A 212 13.17 -18.18 -2.56
N ARG A 213 12.70 -17.76 -1.38
CA ARG A 213 11.51 -16.92 -1.27
C ARG A 213 11.72 -15.55 -1.90
N LEU A 214 12.91 -14.96 -1.76
CA LEU A 214 13.26 -13.70 -2.42
C LEU A 214 13.32 -13.85 -3.96
N VAL A 215 13.87 -14.96 -4.46
CA VAL A 215 13.82 -15.30 -5.90
C VAL A 215 12.37 -15.39 -6.38
N THR A 216 11.51 -16.09 -5.62
CA THR A 216 10.09 -16.22 -5.92
C THR A 216 9.36 -14.86 -5.90
N TRP A 217 9.68 -14.00 -4.94
CA TRP A 217 9.18 -12.62 -4.87
C TRP A 217 9.53 -11.83 -6.13
N LEU A 218 10.80 -11.87 -6.55
CA LEU A 218 11.24 -11.19 -7.75
C LEU A 218 10.56 -11.73 -9.01
N ASP A 219 10.49 -13.04 -9.18
CA ASP A 219 9.96 -13.65 -10.39
C ASP A 219 8.42 -13.62 -10.44
N ARG A 220 7.75 -14.21 -9.46
CA ARG A 220 6.30 -14.40 -9.45
C ARG A 220 5.56 -13.15 -8.95
N GLY A 221 6.00 -12.59 -7.83
CA GLY A 221 5.41 -11.38 -7.27
C GLY A 221 5.51 -10.21 -8.26
N GLY A 222 6.72 -9.98 -8.81
CA GLY A 222 6.91 -8.95 -9.82
C GLY A 222 6.05 -9.15 -11.09
N ALA A 223 5.92 -10.38 -11.58
CA ALA A 223 5.06 -10.69 -12.72
C ALA A 223 3.56 -10.47 -12.44
N LEU A 224 3.10 -10.69 -11.19
CA LEU A 224 1.73 -10.38 -10.82
C LEU A 224 1.43 -8.89 -10.98
N TRP A 225 2.25 -8.03 -10.37
CA TRP A 225 2.03 -6.59 -10.39
C TRP A 225 2.15 -6.01 -11.79
N GLU A 226 3.07 -6.54 -12.62
CA GLU A 226 3.15 -6.18 -14.04
C GLU A 226 1.85 -6.54 -14.79
N ARG A 227 1.32 -7.75 -14.62
CA ARG A 227 0.04 -8.14 -15.26
C ARG A 227 -1.12 -7.25 -14.82
N MET A 228 -1.15 -6.87 -13.53
CA MET A 228 -2.19 -5.98 -12.99
C MET A 228 -2.10 -4.59 -13.63
N SER A 229 -0.90 -4.00 -13.70
CA SER A 229 -0.67 -2.71 -14.35
C SER A 229 -1.06 -2.73 -15.84
N ARG A 230 -0.58 -3.74 -16.55
CA ARG A 230 -0.87 -3.91 -17.98
C ARG A 230 -2.37 -4.07 -18.23
N GLY A 231 -3.05 -4.87 -17.40
CA GLY A 231 -4.49 -5.04 -17.48
C GLY A 231 -5.28 -3.74 -17.30
N LEU A 232 -4.82 -2.82 -16.45
CA LEU A 232 -5.46 -1.52 -16.28
C LEU A 232 -5.21 -0.57 -17.45
N VAL A 233 -3.98 -0.51 -17.94
CA VAL A 233 -3.60 0.47 -18.98
C VAL A 233 -3.98 0.02 -20.39
N GLU A 234 -3.86 -1.28 -20.69
CA GLU A 234 -4.16 -1.85 -22.02
C GLU A 234 -5.57 -2.44 -22.09
N GLY A 235 -6.11 -2.96 -20.98
CA GLY A 235 -7.38 -3.66 -20.92
C GLY A 235 -8.60 -2.78 -20.62
N MET A 236 -8.41 -1.50 -20.33
CA MET A 236 -9.48 -0.56 -20.01
C MET A 236 -9.46 0.66 -20.94
N ALA A 237 -10.64 1.26 -21.14
CA ALA A 237 -10.72 2.53 -21.85
C ALA A 237 -9.88 3.62 -21.11
N PRO A 238 -9.28 4.57 -21.83
CA PRO A 238 -8.62 5.71 -21.21
C PRO A 238 -9.54 6.45 -20.26
N ASN A 239 -9.00 6.89 -19.12
CA ASN A 239 -9.72 7.65 -18.09
C ASN A 239 -11.01 6.93 -17.63
N SER A 240 -10.85 5.66 -17.30
CA SER A 240 -11.93 4.83 -16.76
C SER A 240 -11.47 4.08 -15.51
N LEU A 241 -12.40 3.68 -14.68
CA LEU A 241 -12.13 2.89 -13.50
C LEU A 241 -13.28 1.90 -13.23
N VAL A 242 -12.95 0.85 -12.48
CA VAL A 242 -13.93 -0.10 -11.94
C VAL A 242 -13.91 0.01 -10.42
N VAL A 243 -15.10 0.09 -9.83
CA VAL A 243 -15.27 0.10 -8.37
C VAL A 243 -15.71 -1.30 -7.93
N THR A 244 -14.91 -1.95 -7.05
CA THR A 244 -15.24 -3.23 -6.43
C THR A 244 -15.98 -3.01 -5.12
N ARG A 245 -16.97 -3.86 -4.84
CA ARG A 245 -17.71 -3.81 -3.57
C ARG A 245 -16.86 -4.37 -2.42
N PRO A 246 -17.10 -3.97 -1.16
CA PRO A 246 -16.36 -4.48 0.00
C PRO A 246 -16.36 -6.01 0.14
N ALA A 247 -17.49 -6.67 -0.16
CA ALA A 247 -17.59 -8.13 -0.11
C ALA A 247 -16.65 -8.82 -1.11
N ASP A 248 -16.53 -8.28 -2.33
CA ASP A 248 -15.64 -8.82 -3.36
C ASP A 248 -14.15 -8.56 -3.03
N SER A 249 -13.87 -7.44 -2.38
CA SER A 249 -12.53 -7.07 -1.93
C SER A 249 -12.02 -7.98 -0.82
N ALA A 250 -12.86 -8.30 0.15
CA ALA A 250 -12.51 -9.20 1.26
C ALA A 250 -12.16 -10.61 0.77
N GLN A 251 -12.84 -11.12 -0.27
CA GLN A 251 -12.52 -12.40 -0.89
C GLN A 251 -11.15 -12.43 -1.58
N ARG A 252 -10.60 -11.26 -1.94
CA ARG A 252 -9.30 -11.08 -2.60
C ARG A 252 -8.21 -10.57 -1.66
N ALA A 253 -8.29 -10.89 -0.37
CA ALA A 253 -7.37 -10.41 0.68
C ALA A 253 -7.29 -8.88 0.82
N GLY A 254 -8.26 -8.15 0.32
CA GLY A 254 -8.46 -6.73 0.59
C GLY A 254 -8.89 -6.49 2.04
N LEU A 255 -8.86 -5.24 2.47
CA LEU A 255 -9.35 -4.88 3.79
C LEU A 255 -10.87 -5.08 3.86
N ARG A 256 -11.34 -5.72 4.93
CA ARG A 256 -12.78 -5.88 5.21
C ARG A 256 -13.45 -4.51 5.30
N GLY A 257 -14.56 -4.35 4.60
CA GLY A 257 -15.32 -3.08 4.59
C GLY A 257 -14.75 -1.99 3.69
N GLN A 258 -13.72 -2.29 2.87
CA GLN A 258 -13.19 -1.31 1.92
C GLN A 258 -13.61 -1.61 0.49
N ALA A 259 -14.21 -0.61 -0.17
CA ALA A 259 -14.40 -0.59 -1.61
C ALA A 259 -13.16 0.04 -2.29
N TYR A 260 -12.80 -0.49 -3.45
CA TYR A 260 -11.67 -0.02 -4.26
C TYR A 260 -12.15 0.43 -5.63
N GLY A 261 -11.92 1.69 -5.97
CA GLY A 261 -11.99 2.18 -7.35
C GLY A 261 -10.57 2.14 -7.92
N ILE A 262 -10.35 1.30 -8.94
CA ILE A 262 -9.03 1.18 -9.57
C ILE A 262 -9.23 1.34 -11.09
N GLY A 263 -8.42 2.21 -11.68
CA GLY A 263 -8.45 2.50 -13.10
C GLY A 263 -7.20 3.18 -13.59
N ASN A 264 -7.28 3.72 -14.79
CA ASN A 264 -6.17 4.45 -15.38
C ASN A 264 -6.49 5.92 -15.58
N PHE A 265 -5.46 6.76 -15.58
CA PHE A 265 -5.51 8.10 -16.15
C PHE A 265 -4.59 8.20 -17.35
N GLN A 266 -5.03 8.92 -18.37
CA GLN A 266 -4.23 9.39 -19.48
C GLN A 266 -4.47 10.89 -19.62
N CYS A 267 -3.43 11.68 -19.46
CA CYS A 267 -3.50 13.13 -19.39
C CYS A 267 -2.26 13.69 -20.09
N MET A 268 -2.43 14.32 -21.24
CA MET A 268 -1.36 15.00 -21.95
C MET A 268 -1.13 16.38 -21.33
N THR A 269 -0.03 17.04 -21.67
CA THR A 269 0.38 18.32 -21.08
C THR A 269 -0.70 19.42 -21.18
N GLU A 270 -1.47 19.42 -22.27
CA GLU A 270 -2.54 20.40 -22.51
C GLU A 270 -3.93 19.93 -22.03
N GLU A 271 -3.97 18.84 -21.29
CA GLU A 271 -5.21 18.20 -20.82
C GLU A 271 -5.30 18.20 -19.29
N ALA A 272 -6.49 17.96 -18.81
CA ALA A 272 -6.81 17.61 -17.44
C ALA A 272 -7.83 16.48 -17.40
N VAL A 273 -7.83 15.69 -16.32
CA VAL A 273 -8.88 14.70 -16.06
C VAL A 273 -9.58 15.08 -14.76
N ILE A 274 -10.86 15.33 -14.84
CA ILE A 274 -11.70 15.62 -13.66
C ILE A 274 -12.20 14.30 -13.10
N VAL A 275 -11.85 14.01 -11.83
CA VAL A 275 -12.38 12.90 -11.05
C VAL A 275 -13.54 13.41 -10.22
N ARG A 276 -14.73 12.84 -10.39
CA ARG A 276 -15.95 13.31 -9.71
C ARG A 276 -16.69 12.18 -9.01
N PHE A 277 -17.11 12.41 -7.78
CA PHE A 277 -18.07 11.57 -7.05
C PHE A 277 -18.74 12.33 -5.90
N ASP A 278 -19.89 11.84 -5.46
CA ASP A 278 -20.55 12.29 -4.23
C ASP A 278 -19.94 11.51 -3.06
N PRO A 279 -19.23 12.17 -2.11
CA PRO A 279 -18.60 11.47 -1.00
C PRO A 279 -19.64 10.77 -0.11
N PRO A 280 -19.53 9.43 0.08
CA PRO A 280 -20.45 8.72 0.96
C PRO A 280 -20.13 9.03 2.43
N ARG A 281 -21.04 8.73 3.31
CA ARG A 281 -20.72 8.64 4.74
C ARG A 281 -19.84 7.41 4.94
N CYS A 282 -18.60 7.64 5.35
CA CYS A 282 -17.61 6.58 5.53
C CYS A 282 -16.57 6.96 6.58
N ARG A 283 -15.79 5.99 7.00
CA ARG A 283 -14.69 6.24 7.95
C ARG A 283 -13.52 6.97 7.28
N HIS A 284 -13.24 6.64 6.02
CA HIS A 284 -12.14 7.21 5.25
C HIS A 284 -12.43 7.09 3.76
N TRP A 285 -12.12 8.12 2.99
CA TRP A 285 -11.98 8.01 1.55
C TRP A 285 -10.75 8.75 1.05
N SER A 286 -10.19 8.28 -0.05
CA SER A 286 -9.04 8.92 -0.69
C SER A 286 -9.00 8.69 -2.19
N VAL A 287 -8.30 9.60 -2.87
CA VAL A 287 -7.89 9.47 -4.28
C VAL A 287 -6.37 9.58 -4.34
N SER A 288 -5.71 8.68 -5.06
CA SER A 288 -4.26 8.70 -5.24
C SER A 288 -3.87 8.30 -6.65
N LEU A 289 -2.74 8.83 -7.11
CA LEU A 289 -2.12 8.49 -8.38
C LEU A 289 -0.91 7.57 -8.16
N ALA A 290 -0.72 6.63 -9.07
CA ALA A 290 0.41 5.72 -9.09
C ALA A 290 1.01 5.64 -10.50
N ASN A 291 2.29 5.25 -10.58
CA ASN A 291 2.98 5.02 -11.85
C ASN A 291 2.61 3.65 -12.48
N TRP A 292 3.25 3.31 -13.59
CA TRP A 292 3.06 2.03 -14.28
C TRP A 292 3.33 0.82 -13.38
N TRP A 293 4.27 0.91 -12.45
CA TRP A 293 4.66 -0.23 -11.59
C TRP A 293 3.83 -0.34 -10.30
N TRP A 294 2.68 0.33 -10.24
CA TRP A 294 1.82 0.34 -9.04
C TRP A 294 2.53 0.86 -7.79
N GLU A 295 3.39 1.83 -7.98
CA GLU A 295 3.94 2.63 -6.91
C GLU A 295 3.19 3.94 -6.79
N SER A 296 2.79 4.34 -5.59
CA SER A 296 2.27 5.69 -5.36
C SER A 296 3.28 6.73 -5.86
N LEU A 297 2.80 7.78 -6.53
CA LEU A 297 3.65 8.91 -6.89
C LEU A 297 4.13 9.62 -5.62
N ASP A 298 5.18 10.45 -5.74
CA ASP A 298 5.76 11.20 -4.60
C ASP A 298 4.71 12.05 -3.88
N PHE A 299 4.00 11.43 -2.95
CA PHE A 299 2.97 12.08 -2.15
C PHE A 299 3.54 12.93 -1.02
N GLY A 300 4.80 12.82 -0.70
CA GLY A 300 5.47 13.60 0.34
C GLY A 300 5.85 14.99 -0.12
N SER A 301 6.29 15.15 -1.38
CA SER A 301 6.74 16.43 -1.93
C SER A 301 5.75 17.06 -2.91
N ARG A 302 4.77 16.28 -3.38
CA ARG A 302 3.78 16.64 -4.39
C ARG A 302 2.37 16.29 -3.92
N GLN A 303 1.37 16.99 -4.43
CA GLN A 303 -0.03 16.65 -4.16
C GLN A 303 -0.53 15.61 -5.17
N THR A 304 -0.03 14.38 -5.06
CA THR A 304 -0.41 13.25 -5.92
C THR A 304 -1.54 12.41 -5.34
N SER A 305 -2.04 12.78 -4.16
CA SER A 305 -3.16 12.16 -3.46
C SER A 305 -3.92 13.19 -2.63
N LEU A 306 -5.18 12.91 -2.37
CA LEU A 306 -6.05 13.65 -1.45
C LEU A 306 -6.93 12.65 -0.70
N ASN A 307 -7.19 12.93 0.58
CA ASN A 307 -8.17 12.21 1.37
C ASN A 307 -9.30 13.14 1.83
N PHE A 308 -10.29 12.59 2.51
CA PHE A 308 -11.48 13.29 2.99
C PHE A 308 -11.20 14.53 3.87
N HIS A 309 -10.07 14.54 4.57
CA HIS A 309 -9.64 15.66 5.42
C HIS A 309 -8.94 16.77 4.61
N GLN A 310 -8.19 16.38 3.58
CA GLN A 310 -7.38 17.28 2.76
C GLN A 310 -8.16 17.91 1.62
N ALA A 311 -9.21 17.22 1.14
CA ALA A 311 -9.99 17.63 0.00
C ALA A 311 -11.04 18.69 0.36
N GLY A 312 -11.23 19.68 -0.51
CA GLY A 312 -12.38 20.56 -0.47
C GLY A 312 -13.55 19.97 -1.27
N LEU A 313 -14.77 20.15 -0.79
CA LEU A 313 -15.96 19.87 -1.56
C LEU A 313 -16.49 21.16 -2.20
N ASP A 314 -17.06 21.06 -3.40
CA ASP A 314 -17.75 22.18 -4.02
C ASP A 314 -19.05 22.50 -3.26
N ALA A 315 -19.69 23.65 -3.56
CA ALA A 315 -20.89 24.10 -2.87
C ALA A 315 -22.09 23.13 -2.98
N ASP A 316 -22.06 22.23 -3.95
CA ASP A 316 -23.05 21.15 -4.13
C ASP A 316 -22.71 19.87 -3.36
N GLY A 317 -21.64 19.87 -2.54
CA GLY A 317 -21.20 18.73 -1.77
C GLY A 317 -20.36 17.70 -2.54
N VAL A 318 -20.18 17.88 -3.84
CA VAL A 318 -19.48 16.94 -4.72
C VAL A 318 -17.96 17.13 -4.61
N PHE A 319 -17.21 16.03 -4.55
CA PHE A 319 -15.77 16.07 -4.75
C PHE A 319 -15.44 16.14 -6.24
N ARG A 320 -14.60 17.14 -6.61
CA ARG A 320 -14.00 17.26 -7.94
C ARG A 320 -12.50 17.41 -7.79
N GLY A 321 -11.75 16.37 -8.15
CA GLY A 321 -10.29 16.37 -8.22
C GLY A 321 -9.84 16.60 -9.66
N VAL A 322 -8.78 17.36 -9.86
CA VAL A 322 -8.24 17.68 -11.19
C VAL A 322 -6.84 17.06 -11.34
N ILE A 323 -6.73 16.00 -12.13
CA ILE A 323 -5.45 15.41 -12.51
C ILE A 323 -4.88 16.25 -13.65
N ALA A 324 -3.70 16.83 -13.47
CA ALA A 324 -3.05 17.66 -14.48
C ALA A 324 -1.53 17.77 -14.24
N HIS A 325 -0.77 18.05 -15.30
CA HIS A 325 0.68 18.26 -15.22
C HIS A 325 1.06 19.61 -14.60
N VAL A 326 0.21 20.60 -14.77
CA VAL A 326 0.42 21.97 -14.28
C VAL A 326 -0.69 22.30 -13.29
N ASP A 327 -0.34 22.97 -12.20
CA ASP A 327 -1.31 23.41 -11.19
C ASP A 327 -2.38 24.32 -11.82
N PRO A 328 -3.63 23.90 -11.87
CA PRO A 328 -4.72 24.68 -12.46
C PRO A 328 -5.28 25.74 -11.50
N GLY A 329 -4.68 25.94 -10.34
CA GLY A 329 -5.11 26.91 -9.33
C GLY A 329 -6.39 26.52 -8.60
N VAL A 330 -6.66 25.22 -8.44
CA VAL A 330 -7.77 24.67 -7.64
C VAL A 330 -7.24 23.84 -6.46
N PRO A 331 -7.90 23.83 -5.29
CA PRO A 331 -7.42 23.09 -4.11
C PRO A 331 -7.19 21.60 -4.39
N ASN A 332 -8.12 20.97 -5.09
CA ASN A 332 -8.11 19.53 -5.37
C ASN A 332 -7.30 19.14 -6.62
N TRP A 333 -6.18 19.81 -6.88
CA TRP A 333 -5.26 19.38 -7.92
C TRP A 333 -4.57 18.06 -7.52
N LEU A 334 -4.47 17.13 -8.46
CA LEU A 334 -3.71 15.89 -8.36
C LEU A 334 -2.56 15.96 -9.37
N ASP A 335 -1.34 16.19 -8.86
CA ASP A 335 -0.13 16.32 -9.66
C ASP A 335 0.25 14.99 -10.28
N THR A 336 0.34 14.91 -11.61
CA THR A 336 0.77 13.70 -12.33
C THR A 336 2.26 13.39 -12.11
N ALA A 337 3.02 14.26 -11.44
CA ALA A 337 4.47 14.20 -11.33
C ALA A 337 5.17 14.03 -12.70
N GLY A 338 4.51 14.49 -13.78
CA GLY A 338 4.96 14.42 -15.17
C GLY A 338 4.69 13.10 -15.88
N HIS A 339 3.88 12.19 -15.32
CA HIS A 339 3.43 10.99 -16.02
C HIS A 339 2.22 11.30 -16.90
N GLU A 340 2.30 10.98 -18.18
CA GLU A 340 1.18 11.11 -19.12
C GLU A 340 0.11 10.04 -18.92
N ARG A 341 0.50 8.94 -18.28
CA ARG A 341 -0.39 7.82 -17.95
C ARG A 341 0.04 7.14 -16.66
N GLY A 342 -0.92 6.56 -15.97
CA GLY A 342 -0.70 5.82 -14.74
C GLY A 342 -2.01 5.26 -14.19
N THR A 343 -1.97 4.85 -12.93
CA THR A 343 -3.13 4.33 -12.19
C THR A 343 -3.77 5.44 -11.37
N VAL A 344 -5.10 5.50 -11.38
CA VAL A 344 -5.90 6.22 -10.38
C VAL A 344 -6.51 5.20 -9.43
N ALA A 345 -6.31 5.40 -8.13
CA ALA A 345 -6.86 4.55 -7.08
C ALA A 345 -7.72 5.38 -6.14
N ILE A 346 -8.94 4.90 -5.90
CA ILE A 346 -9.88 5.51 -4.97
C ILE A 346 -10.26 4.45 -3.93
N ARG A 347 -10.38 4.85 -2.68
CA ARG A 347 -10.75 3.94 -1.60
C ARG A 347 -11.85 4.55 -0.76
N PHE A 348 -12.83 3.71 -0.38
CA PHE A 348 -13.91 4.05 0.54
C PHE A 348 -13.96 2.99 1.64
N LEU A 349 -13.59 3.37 2.85
CA LEU A 349 -13.54 2.49 4.00
C LEU A 349 -14.78 2.66 4.87
N LEU A 350 -15.48 1.55 5.14
CA LEU A 350 -16.70 1.51 5.94
C LEU A 350 -17.75 2.52 5.45
N ALA A 351 -17.92 2.57 4.13
CA ALA A 351 -18.90 3.41 3.50
C ALA A 351 -20.30 2.75 3.56
N ASP A 352 -21.32 3.56 3.81
CA ASP A 352 -22.72 3.15 3.81
C ASP A 352 -23.19 2.79 2.39
N GLU A 353 -22.62 3.44 1.38
CA GLU A 353 -22.83 3.13 -0.03
C GLU A 353 -21.53 3.31 -0.83
N VAL A 354 -21.45 2.66 -1.98
CA VAL A 354 -20.33 2.82 -2.92
C VAL A 354 -20.75 3.79 -4.00
N PRO A 355 -20.16 5.00 -4.06
CA PRO A 355 -20.57 6.02 -5.01
C PRO A 355 -20.17 5.67 -6.44
N LYS A 356 -20.91 6.21 -7.39
CA LYS A 356 -20.48 6.26 -8.79
C LYS A 356 -19.31 7.23 -8.91
N VAL A 357 -18.21 6.79 -9.49
CA VAL A 357 -17.07 7.64 -9.78
C VAL A 357 -16.98 7.87 -11.28
N GLU A 358 -16.78 9.11 -11.68
CA GLU A 358 -16.66 9.51 -13.09
C GLU A 358 -15.30 10.16 -13.32
N LEU A 359 -14.70 9.87 -14.49
CA LEU A 359 -13.50 10.50 -14.99
C LEU A 359 -13.84 11.18 -16.32
N GLU A 360 -13.60 12.48 -16.41
CA GLU A 360 -13.86 13.27 -17.60
C GLU A 360 -12.58 13.98 -18.06
N ARG A 361 -12.16 13.70 -19.29
CA ARG A 361 -11.02 14.38 -19.91
C ARG A 361 -11.48 15.67 -20.57
N VAL A 362 -10.79 16.76 -20.27
CA VAL A 362 -11.00 18.08 -20.86
C VAL A 362 -9.66 18.70 -21.25
N THR A 363 -9.67 19.69 -22.15
CA THR A 363 -8.48 20.53 -22.34
C THR A 363 -8.33 21.53 -21.19
N LEU A 364 -7.10 21.99 -20.91
CA LEU A 364 -6.86 23.02 -19.90
C LEU A 364 -7.66 24.32 -20.19
N ARG A 365 -7.96 24.60 -21.46
CA ARG A 365 -8.77 25.77 -21.86
C ARG A 365 -10.24 25.61 -21.46
N GLU A 366 -10.77 24.40 -21.53
CA GLU A 366 -12.15 24.06 -21.18
C GLU A 366 -12.33 23.85 -19.67
N LEU A 367 -11.26 23.58 -18.94
CA LEU A 367 -11.32 23.20 -17.51
C LEU A 367 -12.12 24.20 -16.67
N ALA A 368 -11.93 25.51 -16.90
CA ALA A 368 -12.64 26.53 -16.14
C ALA A 368 -14.17 26.54 -16.39
N ALA A 369 -14.62 26.09 -17.57
CA ALA A 369 -16.03 25.95 -17.91
C ALA A 369 -16.62 24.61 -17.44
N ALA A 370 -15.78 23.56 -17.35
CA ALA A 370 -16.14 22.23 -16.87
C ALA A 370 -16.30 22.14 -15.33
N LEU A 371 -15.66 23.07 -14.60
CA LEU A 371 -15.81 23.18 -13.15
C LEU A 371 -16.94 24.16 -12.76
N PRO A 372 -17.64 23.94 -11.63
CA PRO A 372 -18.58 24.92 -11.09
C PRO A 372 -17.91 26.30 -10.93
N ARG A 373 -18.67 27.37 -11.19
CA ARG A 373 -18.18 28.75 -10.97
C ARG A 373 -17.79 29.02 -9.50
N SER A 374 -18.38 28.27 -8.58
CA SER A 374 -18.12 28.32 -7.14
C SER A 374 -16.91 27.51 -6.71
N THR A 375 -16.27 26.75 -7.60
CA THR A 375 -15.07 25.96 -7.24
C THR A 375 -14.00 26.91 -6.69
N PRO A 376 -13.50 26.67 -5.46
CA PRO A 376 -12.50 27.52 -4.84
C PRO A 376 -11.23 27.67 -5.67
N ARG A 377 -10.54 28.77 -5.51
CA ARG A 377 -9.22 29.00 -6.11
C ARG A 377 -8.17 29.04 -5.03
N ILE A 378 -6.97 28.60 -5.38
CA ILE A 378 -5.80 28.61 -4.51
C ILE A 378 -4.68 29.41 -5.18
N SER A 379 -4.03 30.24 -4.42
CA SER A 379 -2.85 30.99 -4.89
C SER A 379 -1.57 30.12 -4.88
N PRO A 380 -0.53 30.47 -5.63
CA PRO A 380 0.76 29.79 -5.56
C PRO A 380 1.37 29.77 -4.14
N ALA A 381 1.16 30.80 -3.34
CA ALA A 381 1.65 30.88 -1.97
C ALA A 381 0.92 29.87 -1.05
N GLU A 382 -0.40 29.78 -1.17
CA GLU A 382 -1.21 28.79 -0.43
C GLU A 382 -0.84 27.36 -0.86
N ARG A 383 -0.62 27.12 -2.15
CA ARG A 383 -0.13 25.83 -2.66
C ARG A 383 1.22 25.47 -2.05
N ALA A 384 2.17 26.37 -2.05
CA ALA A 384 3.49 26.17 -1.46
C ALA A 384 3.39 25.83 0.05
N ALA A 385 2.53 26.54 0.78
CA ALA A 385 2.27 26.27 2.19
C ALA A 385 1.64 24.86 2.38
N CYS A 386 0.68 24.48 1.53
CA CYS A 386 0.08 23.15 1.55
C CYS A 386 1.14 22.04 1.33
N LEU A 387 2.00 22.18 0.34
CA LEU A 387 3.07 21.20 0.06
C LEU A 387 4.08 21.12 1.21
N THR A 388 4.41 22.26 1.86
CA THR A 388 5.30 22.28 3.03
C THR A 388 4.69 21.50 4.21
N ARG A 389 3.41 21.72 4.53
CA ARG A 389 2.72 20.97 5.59
C ARG A 389 2.70 19.47 5.29
N ARG A 390 2.34 19.11 4.05
CA ARG A 390 2.33 17.74 3.55
C ARG A 390 3.68 17.05 3.72
N HIS A 391 4.76 17.70 3.28
CA HIS A 391 6.12 17.21 3.40
C HIS A 391 6.53 16.97 4.86
N ASN A 392 6.23 17.91 5.75
CA ASN A 392 6.53 17.77 7.18
C ASN A 392 5.73 16.62 7.80
N ALA A 393 4.45 16.49 7.47
CA ALA A 393 3.60 15.41 7.98
C ALA A 393 4.11 14.01 7.59
N VAL A 394 4.52 13.82 6.34
CA VAL A 394 5.12 12.56 5.87
C VAL A 394 6.43 12.26 6.59
N ARG A 395 7.31 13.26 6.76
CA ARG A 395 8.54 13.10 7.53
C ARG A 395 8.28 12.68 8.98
N HIS A 396 7.23 13.21 9.61
CA HIS A 396 6.84 12.81 10.97
C HIS A 396 6.31 11.38 11.05
N ARG A 397 5.46 10.98 10.09
CA ARG A 397 4.85 9.64 10.06
C ARG A 397 5.88 8.53 9.85
N TYR A 398 6.89 8.78 9.04
CA TYR A 398 7.89 7.79 8.64
C TYR A 398 9.23 7.96 9.38
N ARG A 399 9.23 8.65 10.52
CA ARG A 399 10.39 8.67 11.43
C ARG A 399 10.57 7.30 12.08
N GLY A 400 11.81 6.80 12.08
CA GLY A 400 12.20 5.53 12.72
C GLY A 400 13.18 4.76 11.90
#